data_faa6c283feb59ff8c8d0445c27fa4f4f
#
_entry.id   faa6c283feb59ff8c8d0445c27fa4f4f
#
_cell.length_a   1.000
_cell.length_b   1.000
_cell.length_c   1.000
_cell.angle_alpha   90.00
_cell.angle_beta   90.00
_cell.angle_gamma   90.00
#
_symmetry.space_group_name_H-M   'P 1'
#
loop_
_entity.id
_entity.type
_entity.pdbx_description
1 polymer ?
#
loop_
_entity_poly.entity_id
_entity_poly.type
_entity_poly.pdbx_seq_one_letter_code
_entity_poly.pdbx_strand_id
1 'polypeptide(L)'
;MEAKKEFFRMINECDEIALATSIHDMPNVRIVNYYYDQDNNIMYFATYIGREKISEFWKNNNIAFTTIPMKKGIREQVRARGHVRESEKSIMDLREEFSNKMSDFADIIDKYSKELKVYEIRFTEATVTLDSRTYEKISL
;
A
#
# COMPACT_ATOMS: atom_id res chain seq x y z
N MET A 1 17.20 15.53 -8.38
CA MET A 1 15.92 15.10 -7.78
C MET A 1 15.97 15.21 -6.28
N GLU A 2 14.96 15.78 -5.69
CA GLU A 2 14.74 15.70 -4.23
C GLU A 2 13.91 14.44 -3.95
N ALA A 3 14.58 13.33 -3.79
CA ALA A 3 13.94 12.01 -3.76
C ALA A 3 12.90 11.87 -2.65
N LYS A 4 13.17 12.37 -1.47
CA LYS A 4 12.23 12.27 -0.35
C LYS A 4 10.96 13.07 -0.59
N LYS A 5 11.07 14.25 -1.20
CA LYS A 5 9.92 15.06 -1.60
C LYS A 5 9.09 14.33 -2.66
N GLU A 6 9.74 13.74 -3.65
CA GLU A 6 9.06 12.96 -4.70
C GLU A 6 8.42 11.70 -4.13
N PHE A 7 9.05 11.06 -3.16
CA PHE A 7 8.46 9.93 -2.44
C PHE A 7 7.11 10.32 -1.83
N PHE A 8 7.08 11.39 -1.04
CA PHE A 8 5.84 11.81 -0.38
C PHE A 8 4.79 12.24 -1.38
N ARG A 9 5.19 12.90 -2.46
CA ARG A 9 4.26 13.29 -3.51
C ARG A 9 3.59 12.06 -4.13
N MET A 10 4.38 11.11 -4.60
CA MET A 10 3.86 9.93 -5.29
C MET A 10 3.04 9.03 -4.38
N ILE A 11 3.53 8.75 -3.18
CA ILE A 11 2.83 7.83 -2.28
C ILE A 11 1.51 8.40 -1.77
N ASN A 12 1.39 9.71 -1.70
CA ASN A 12 0.13 10.36 -1.32
C ASN A 12 -0.82 10.55 -2.50
N GLU A 13 -0.30 10.72 -3.71
CA GLU A 13 -1.14 10.91 -4.91
C GLU A 13 -1.70 9.59 -5.47
N CYS A 14 -0.94 8.51 -5.41
CA CYS A 14 -1.39 7.22 -5.95
C CYS A 14 -2.42 6.57 -5.02
N ASP A 15 -3.39 5.87 -5.59
CA ASP A 15 -4.47 5.21 -4.85
C ASP A 15 -4.25 3.71 -4.70
N GLU A 16 -3.40 3.13 -5.53
CA GLU A 16 -3.22 1.67 -5.62
C GLU A 16 -1.76 1.28 -5.58
N ILE A 17 -1.51 0.10 -5.03
CA ILE A 17 -0.22 -0.58 -5.12
C ILE A 17 -0.41 -1.96 -5.71
N ALA A 18 0.61 -2.44 -6.42
CA ALA A 18 0.76 -3.85 -6.70
C ALA A 18 1.49 -4.46 -5.51
N LEU A 19 0.83 -5.34 -4.79
CA LEU A 19 1.34 -5.96 -3.56
C LEU A 19 1.77 -7.38 -3.84
N ALA A 20 3.04 -7.66 -3.64
CA ALA A 20 3.63 -8.98 -3.83
C ALA A 20 3.79 -9.70 -2.50
N THR A 21 3.43 -10.97 -2.49
CA THR A 21 3.59 -11.90 -1.37
C THR A 21 4.28 -13.17 -1.87
N SER A 22 4.72 -14.02 -0.96
CA SER A 22 5.41 -15.27 -1.32
C SER A 22 5.12 -16.35 -0.28
N ILE A 23 4.89 -17.59 -0.75
CA ILE A 23 4.81 -18.79 0.10
C ILE A 23 5.60 -19.88 -0.59
N HIS A 24 6.50 -20.55 0.14
CA HIS A 24 7.32 -21.65 -0.41
C HIS A 24 8.00 -21.26 -1.73
N ASP A 25 8.57 -20.05 -1.77
CA ASP A 25 9.24 -19.49 -2.95
C ASP A 25 8.33 -19.26 -4.17
N MET A 26 7.01 -19.36 -3.98
CA MET A 26 6.04 -19.02 -5.02
C MET A 26 5.52 -17.61 -4.81
N PRO A 27 5.91 -16.66 -5.67
CA PRO A 27 5.43 -15.29 -5.56
C PRO A 27 4.00 -15.15 -6.07
N ASN A 28 3.28 -14.19 -5.50
CA ASN A 28 1.95 -13.82 -5.94
C ASN A 28 1.86 -12.28 -5.93
N VAL A 29 1.01 -11.72 -6.77
CA VAL A 29 0.85 -10.27 -6.84
C VAL A 29 -0.62 -9.91 -7.08
N ARG A 30 -1.08 -8.83 -6.43
CA ARG A 30 -2.44 -8.29 -6.60
C ARG A 30 -2.43 -6.79 -6.40
N ILE A 31 -3.47 -6.12 -6.86
CA ILE A 31 -3.63 -4.68 -6.70
C ILE A 31 -4.56 -4.42 -5.52
N VAL A 32 -4.16 -3.53 -4.63
CA VAL A 32 -4.98 -3.09 -3.51
C VAL A 32 -4.97 -1.57 -3.40
N ASN A 33 -6.07 -1.00 -2.92
CA ASN A 33 -6.13 0.40 -2.55
C ASN A 33 -5.46 0.59 -1.19
N TYR A 34 -4.89 1.77 -0.96
CA TYR A 34 -4.18 2.02 0.28
C TYR A 34 -4.35 3.46 0.76
N TYR A 35 -4.07 3.67 2.04
CA TYR A 35 -3.85 4.97 2.65
C TYR A 35 -2.49 4.98 3.34
N TYR A 36 -1.70 6.03 3.12
CA TYR A 36 -0.39 6.17 3.74
C TYR A 36 -0.42 7.21 4.85
N ASP A 37 -0.10 6.78 6.07
CA ASP A 37 0.07 7.66 7.23
C ASP A 37 1.51 8.16 7.24
N GLN A 38 1.70 9.37 6.76
CA GLN A 38 3.02 9.98 6.60
C GLN A 38 3.73 10.21 7.94
N ASP A 39 3.00 10.57 8.98
CA ASP A 39 3.58 10.88 10.29
C ASP A 39 4.19 9.64 10.95
N ASN A 40 3.60 8.49 10.74
CA ASN A 40 4.03 7.23 11.34
C ASN A 40 4.72 6.27 10.37
N ASN A 41 4.80 6.62 9.10
CA ASN A 41 5.34 5.78 8.03
C ASN A 41 4.67 4.40 8.01
N ILE A 42 3.35 4.39 7.98
CA ILE A 42 2.55 3.17 7.90
C ILE A 42 1.64 3.24 6.68
N MET A 43 1.66 2.20 5.87
CA MET A 43 0.72 2.05 4.77
C MET A 43 -0.39 1.11 5.19
N TYR A 44 -1.63 1.59 5.14
CA TYR A 44 -2.82 0.78 5.48
C TYR A 44 -3.53 0.34 4.23
N PHE A 45 -4.00 -0.90 4.22
CA PHE A 45 -4.93 -1.38 3.22
C PHE A 45 -5.97 -2.28 3.87
N ALA A 46 -7.12 -2.41 3.22
CA ALA A 46 -8.19 -3.25 3.71
C ALA A 46 -8.46 -4.37 2.72
N THR A 47 -8.85 -5.52 3.23
CA THR A 47 -9.21 -6.66 2.40
C THR A 47 -10.37 -7.41 3.03
N TYR A 48 -11.17 -8.09 2.19
CA TYR A 48 -12.27 -8.91 2.66
C TYR A 48 -11.75 -10.13 3.42
N ILE A 49 -12.41 -10.44 4.53
CA ILE A 49 -12.11 -11.64 5.33
C ILE A 49 -12.26 -12.89 4.45
N GLY A 50 -11.34 -13.83 4.59
CA GLY A 50 -11.36 -15.09 3.84
C GLY A 50 -10.64 -15.06 2.50
N ARG A 51 -10.06 -13.93 2.12
CA ARG A 51 -9.23 -13.88 0.92
C ARG A 51 -7.93 -14.65 1.13
N GLU A 52 -7.44 -15.27 0.07
CA GLU A 52 -6.23 -16.09 0.05
C GLU A 52 -5.00 -15.35 0.60
N LYS A 53 -4.84 -14.06 0.28
CA LYS A 53 -3.70 -13.26 0.73
C LYS A 53 -3.59 -13.15 2.25
N ILE A 54 -4.71 -13.21 2.99
CA ILE A 54 -4.68 -13.19 4.46
C ILE A 54 -3.95 -14.42 4.97
N SER A 55 -4.25 -15.60 4.42
CA SER A 55 -3.53 -16.83 4.76
C SER A 55 -2.05 -16.72 4.44
N GLU A 56 -1.70 -16.09 3.32
CA GLU A 56 -0.30 -15.87 2.93
C GLU A 56 0.44 -15.01 3.94
N PHE A 57 -0.18 -13.94 4.47
CA PHE A 57 0.44 -13.07 5.47
C PHE A 57 0.80 -13.79 6.76
N TRP A 58 -0.01 -14.74 7.19
CA TRP A 58 0.27 -15.54 8.38
C TRP A 58 1.45 -16.50 8.20
N LYS A 59 1.65 -16.98 6.99
CA LYS A 59 2.73 -17.92 6.67
C LYS A 59 4.04 -17.21 6.36
N ASN A 60 3.97 -16.05 5.72
CA ASN A 60 5.13 -15.24 5.38
C ASN A 60 4.70 -13.77 5.33
N ASN A 61 5.21 -12.98 6.26
CA ASN A 61 4.86 -11.56 6.33
C ASN A 61 5.77 -10.64 5.49
N ASN A 62 6.75 -11.20 4.80
CA ASN A 62 7.59 -10.43 3.88
C ASN A 62 6.79 -10.08 2.64
N ILE A 63 6.81 -8.80 2.29
CA ILE A 63 6.10 -8.30 1.10
C ILE A 63 6.98 -7.33 0.32
N ALA A 64 6.58 -7.07 -0.89
CA ALA A 64 7.08 -5.97 -1.69
C ALA A 64 5.91 -5.27 -2.34
N PHE A 65 6.07 -3.99 -2.65
CA PHE A 65 5.04 -3.26 -3.37
C PHE A 65 5.64 -2.27 -4.35
N THR A 66 4.85 -1.87 -5.32
CA THR A 66 5.10 -0.70 -6.15
C THR A 66 3.80 0.08 -6.30
N THR A 67 3.90 1.41 -6.27
CA THR A 67 2.74 2.25 -6.56
C THR A 67 2.35 2.14 -8.03
N ILE A 68 1.05 2.28 -8.30
CA ILE A 68 0.52 2.31 -9.67
C ILE A 68 0.31 3.76 -10.06
N PRO A 69 0.95 4.25 -11.14
CA PRO A 69 0.73 5.62 -11.61
C PRO A 69 -0.74 5.87 -11.97
N MET A 70 -1.23 7.06 -11.62
CA MET A 70 -2.63 7.44 -11.85
C MET A 70 -2.93 7.76 -13.31
N LYS A 71 -1.91 8.07 -14.10
CA LYS A 71 -2.06 8.44 -15.52
C LYS A 71 -1.30 7.48 -16.41
N LYS A 72 -1.92 7.15 -17.54
CA LYS A 72 -1.30 6.33 -18.56
C LYS A 72 -0.05 7.01 -19.12
N GLY A 73 1.01 6.24 -19.34
CA GLY A 73 2.26 6.76 -19.93
C GLY A 73 3.24 7.35 -18.92
N ILE A 74 2.82 7.54 -17.68
CA ILE A 74 3.71 7.97 -16.60
C ILE A 74 4.43 6.76 -16.03
N ARG A 75 5.73 6.87 -15.84
CA ARG A 75 6.58 5.77 -15.33
C ARG A 75 7.08 5.99 -13.91
N GLU A 76 6.55 7.01 -13.24
CA GLU A 76 6.89 7.28 -11.84
C GLU A 76 6.42 6.16 -10.94
N GLN A 77 7.24 5.78 -9.98
CA GLN A 77 6.85 4.78 -9.00
C GLN A 77 7.66 4.89 -7.73
N VAL A 78 7.04 4.49 -6.63
CA VAL A 78 7.69 4.18 -5.36
C VAL A 78 7.58 2.69 -5.17
N ARG A 79 8.70 2.02 -4.90
CA ARG A 79 8.68 0.60 -4.56
C ARG A 79 9.49 0.35 -3.30
N ALA A 80 9.07 -0.66 -2.55
CA ALA A 80 9.73 -1.01 -1.30
C ALA A 80 9.50 -2.47 -0.96
N ARG A 81 10.34 -2.98 -0.08
CA ARG A 81 10.15 -4.25 0.62
C ARG A 81 9.81 -3.92 2.07
N GLY A 82 8.99 -4.74 2.67
CA GLY A 82 8.62 -4.51 4.04
C GLY A 82 7.91 -5.71 4.65
N HIS A 83 7.20 -5.45 5.73
CA HIS A 83 6.45 -6.48 6.45
C HIS A 83 5.00 -6.06 6.60
N VAL A 84 4.11 -7.03 6.49
CA VAL A 84 2.67 -6.84 6.66
C VAL A 84 2.23 -7.48 7.96
N ARG A 85 1.29 -6.82 8.66
CA ARG A 85 0.62 -7.39 9.84
C ARG A 85 -0.81 -6.88 9.90
N GLU A 86 -1.66 -7.61 10.62
CA GLU A 86 -3.00 -7.13 10.92
C GLU A 86 -2.91 -5.88 11.79
N SER A 87 -3.68 -4.84 11.46
CA SER A 87 -3.72 -3.61 12.22
C SER A 87 -4.67 -3.76 13.43
N GLU A 88 -4.38 -3.02 14.49
CA GLU A 88 -5.31 -2.89 15.63
C GLU A 88 -6.45 -1.93 15.27
N LYS A 89 -6.28 -1.10 14.22
CA LYS A 89 -7.32 -0.20 13.75
C LYS A 89 -8.33 -0.95 12.90
N SER A 90 -9.61 -0.59 13.04
CA SER A 90 -10.66 -1.09 12.16
C SER A 90 -10.76 -0.20 10.92
N ILE A 91 -11.49 -0.66 9.90
CA ILE A 91 -11.74 0.17 8.72
C ILE A 91 -12.58 1.42 9.08
N MET A 92 -13.45 1.31 10.07
CA MET A 92 -14.21 2.46 10.55
C MET A 92 -13.33 3.52 11.20
N ASP A 93 -12.25 3.11 11.88
CA ASP A 93 -11.26 4.04 12.44
C ASP A 93 -10.55 4.84 11.36
N LEU A 94 -10.42 4.29 10.16
CA LEU A 94 -9.73 4.91 9.02
C LEU A 94 -10.68 5.40 7.93
N ARG A 95 -11.99 5.42 8.23
CA ARG A 95 -13.02 5.79 7.24
C ARG A 95 -12.80 7.17 6.65
N GLU A 96 -12.50 8.16 7.48
CA GLU A 96 -12.28 9.52 7.04
C GLU A 96 -11.06 9.62 6.10
N GLU A 97 -9.96 9.00 6.49
CA GLU A 97 -8.72 9.03 5.72
C GLU A 97 -8.88 8.37 4.35
N PHE A 98 -9.48 7.18 4.32
CA PHE A 98 -9.75 6.50 3.05
C PHE A 98 -10.74 7.26 2.18
N SER A 99 -11.79 7.81 2.78
CA SER A 99 -12.84 8.52 2.04
C SER A 99 -12.36 9.86 1.49
N ASN A 100 -11.51 10.56 2.21
CA ASN A 100 -10.91 11.81 1.75
C ASN A 100 -9.98 11.59 0.57
N LYS A 101 -9.30 10.44 0.55
CA LYS A 101 -8.41 10.07 -0.54
C LYS A 101 -9.16 9.53 -1.74
N MET A 102 -10.17 8.69 -1.52
CA MET A 102 -10.94 7.99 -2.56
C MET A 102 -12.43 8.09 -2.23
N SER A 103 -13.13 9.01 -2.90
CA SER A 103 -14.52 9.34 -2.57
C SER A 103 -15.48 8.14 -2.56
N ASP A 104 -15.26 7.16 -3.45
CA ASP A 104 -16.12 5.99 -3.54
C ASP A 104 -15.92 5.01 -2.38
N PHE A 105 -14.84 5.16 -1.62
CA PHE A 105 -14.50 4.23 -0.54
C PHE A 105 -15.45 4.34 0.65
N ALA A 106 -16.04 5.51 0.87
CA ALA A 106 -17.02 5.70 1.95
C ALA A 106 -18.19 4.73 1.83
N ASP A 107 -18.74 4.57 0.62
CA ASP A 107 -19.85 3.66 0.37
C ASP A 107 -19.45 2.19 0.57
N ILE A 108 -18.26 1.83 0.14
CA ILE A 108 -17.72 0.48 0.32
C ILE A 108 -17.56 0.17 1.81
N ILE A 109 -17.01 1.11 2.57
CA ILE A 109 -16.82 0.94 4.02
C ILE A 109 -18.17 0.82 4.72
N ASP A 110 -19.12 1.70 4.42
CA ASP A 110 -20.43 1.70 5.06
C ASP A 110 -21.19 0.41 4.78
N LYS A 111 -21.02 -0.16 3.59
CA LYS A 111 -21.71 -1.38 3.19
C LYS A 111 -21.04 -2.64 3.69
N TYR A 112 -19.70 -2.68 3.73
CA TYR A 112 -18.93 -3.90 3.96
C TYR A 112 -18.00 -3.85 5.18
N SER A 113 -18.16 -2.87 6.08
CA SER A 113 -17.24 -2.69 7.21
C SER A 113 -17.00 -3.94 8.06
N LYS A 114 -18.03 -4.77 8.25
CA LYS A 114 -17.92 -6.00 9.05
C LYS A 114 -17.13 -7.10 8.34
N GLU A 115 -16.97 -6.99 7.04
CA GLU A 115 -16.30 -7.99 6.20
C GLU A 115 -14.87 -7.58 5.82
N LEU A 116 -14.47 -6.36 6.21
CA LEU A 116 -13.16 -5.82 5.90
C LEU A 116 -12.23 -5.87 7.11
N LYS A 117 -11.01 -6.33 6.88
CA LYS A 117 -9.91 -6.24 7.85
C LYS A 117 -8.86 -5.29 7.34
N VAL A 118 -8.25 -4.55 8.27
CA VAL A 118 -7.17 -3.61 7.98
C VAL A 118 -5.82 -4.25 8.28
N TYR A 119 -4.90 -4.08 7.35
CA TYR A 119 -3.52 -4.51 7.47
C TYR A 119 -2.57 -3.33 7.36
N GLU A 120 -1.42 -3.44 7.99
CA GLU A 120 -0.36 -2.44 7.97
C GLU A 120 0.85 -2.97 7.23
N ILE A 121 1.43 -2.14 6.39
CA ILE A 121 2.74 -2.39 5.79
C ILE A 121 3.73 -1.41 6.42
N ARG A 122 4.84 -1.93 6.92
CA ARG A 122 5.94 -1.15 7.47
C ARG A 122 7.19 -1.41 6.65
N PHE A 123 7.89 -0.33 6.33
CA PHE A 123 9.12 -0.38 5.53
C PHE A 123 10.04 0.76 5.95
N THR A 124 11.35 0.58 5.78
CA THR A 124 12.37 1.55 6.22
C THR A 124 13.16 2.15 5.08
N GLU A 125 13.04 1.57 3.88
CA GLU A 125 13.70 2.05 2.68
C GLU A 125 12.73 1.98 1.51
N ALA A 126 12.90 2.87 0.56
CA ALA A 126 12.14 2.85 -0.68
C ALA A 126 13.02 3.29 -1.84
N THR A 127 12.69 2.83 -3.04
CA THR A 127 13.28 3.33 -4.28
C THR A 127 12.26 4.23 -4.96
N VAL A 128 12.67 5.46 -5.24
CA VAL A 128 11.86 6.46 -5.92
C VAL A 128 12.35 6.55 -7.36
N THR A 129 11.46 6.31 -8.30
CA THR A 129 11.76 6.33 -9.73
C THR A 129 10.91 7.38 -10.41
N LEU A 130 11.54 8.31 -11.13
CA LEU A 130 10.84 9.30 -11.95
C LEU A 130 10.71 8.83 -13.41
N ASP A 131 11.75 8.18 -13.92
CA ASP A 131 11.80 7.63 -15.27
C ASP A 131 12.84 6.52 -15.33
N SER A 132 13.11 5.99 -16.53
CA SER A 132 14.03 4.87 -16.71
C SER A 132 15.50 5.18 -16.34
N ARG A 133 15.85 6.45 -16.17
CA ARG A 133 17.22 6.88 -15.86
C ARG A 133 17.35 7.59 -14.50
N THR A 134 16.25 8.05 -13.94
CA THR A 134 16.26 8.88 -12.73
C THR A 134 15.58 8.13 -11.60
N TYR A 135 16.39 7.52 -10.74
CA TYR A 135 15.90 6.81 -9.57
C TYR A 135 16.88 6.96 -8.41
N GLU A 136 16.37 6.87 -7.20
CA GLU A 136 17.17 7.01 -6.00
C GLU A 136 16.57 6.22 -4.85
N LYS A 137 17.42 5.60 -4.06
CA LYS A 137 17.01 4.89 -2.85
C LYS A 137 17.05 5.84 -1.67
N ILE A 138 16.01 5.82 -0.84
CA ILE A 138 15.92 6.68 0.34
C ILE A 138 15.68 5.83 1.59
N SER A 139 16.09 6.39 2.73
CA SER A 139 15.78 5.83 4.05
C SER A 139 14.67 6.63 4.70
N LEU A 140 13.82 5.94 5.45
CA LEU A 140 12.65 6.54 6.08
C LEU A 140 12.70 6.40 7.60
#